data_ed478dfdd804384271a98aa02d4d9052
#
_entry.id   ed478dfdd804384271a98aa02d4d9052
#
_cell.length_a   1.000
_cell.length_b   1.000
_cell.length_c   1.000
_cell.angle_alpha   90.00
_cell.angle_beta   90.00
_cell.angle_gamma   90.00
#
_symmetry.space_group_name_H-M   'P 1'
#
loop_
_entity.id
_entity.type
_entity.pdbx_description
1 polymer ?
#
loop_
_entity_poly.entity_id
_entity_poly.type
_entity_poly.pdbx_seq_one_letter_code
_entity_poly.pdbx_strand_id
1 'polypeptide(L)'
;MKKIILLFTSLLVTFTLFSQGNKNLAELLGYPKDTKLLIIHADDMGLSNSVNTACIKAFDNKGITSGSIMTPCPWANDMIAYAKDHPGMDVGIHLTLTAEWELYKWGGITSSDQITSLLDSNNYFYPSVEELGKKVKAPEAEKEMKAQIDKVIKAGVQLTHIDTHMGSVLANPELIKIYLNLSEIYHLPVLFSRAYLSWFPPEIAKSLGSKVFLLDNLFMLDAKSETPNWIDAYKTALETLKPGLNQMIVHLAIDNDEMKAICKGHNDYGSAWRQHDLDLVTSPEFKDLLKQNHVVLIGWKQIRDLMNRQESK
;
A
#
# COMPACT_ATOMS: atom_id res chain seq x y z
N MET A 1 7.54 -24.61 -21.95
CA MET A 1 6.56 -23.51 -21.91
C MET A 1 5.16 -24.10 -22.13
N LYS A 2 4.44 -24.42 -21.06
CA LYS A 2 3.06 -24.94 -21.16
C LYS A 2 2.11 -23.73 -21.11
N LYS A 3 1.34 -23.53 -22.19
CA LYS A 3 0.26 -22.55 -22.26
C LYS A 3 -0.86 -23.03 -21.34
N ILE A 4 -1.10 -22.29 -20.26
CA ILE A 4 -2.24 -22.50 -19.37
C ILE A 4 -3.44 -21.83 -20.04
N ILE A 5 -4.33 -22.64 -20.59
CA ILE A 5 -5.65 -22.17 -21.05
C ILE A 5 -6.57 -22.23 -19.83
N LEU A 6 -6.87 -21.09 -19.23
CA LEU A 6 -7.88 -20.97 -18.19
C LEU A 6 -9.25 -20.79 -18.84
N LEU A 7 -10.16 -21.75 -18.61
CA LEU A 7 -11.58 -21.59 -18.87
C LEU A 7 -12.16 -20.60 -17.83
N PHE A 8 -12.51 -19.40 -18.30
CA PHE A 8 -13.28 -18.44 -17.51
C PHE A 8 -14.78 -18.78 -17.65
N THR A 9 -15.37 -19.37 -16.61
CA THR A 9 -16.83 -19.37 -16.45
C THR A 9 -17.28 -17.96 -16.08
N SER A 10 -18.10 -17.36 -16.92
CA SER A 10 -18.61 -16.01 -16.78
C SER A 10 -19.56 -15.90 -15.60
N LEU A 11 -19.09 -15.31 -14.50
CA LEU A 11 -19.96 -14.70 -13.51
C LEU A 11 -20.16 -13.24 -13.96
N LEU A 12 -21.35 -12.91 -14.47
CA LEU A 12 -21.75 -11.54 -14.77
C LEU A 12 -21.88 -10.77 -13.44
N VAL A 13 -20.80 -10.18 -12.98
CA VAL A 13 -20.83 -9.13 -11.98
C VAL A 13 -21.05 -7.83 -12.76
N THR A 14 -22.14 -7.13 -12.50
CA THR A 14 -22.42 -5.82 -13.08
C THR A 14 -21.47 -4.80 -12.50
N PHE A 15 -20.33 -4.62 -13.15
CA PHE A 15 -19.38 -3.56 -12.82
C PHE A 15 -19.90 -2.23 -13.35
N THR A 16 -20.06 -1.25 -12.49
CA THR A 16 -20.18 0.14 -12.93
C THR A 16 -18.92 0.52 -13.69
N LEU A 17 -19.03 0.69 -15.00
CA LEU A 17 -17.94 1.17 -15.84
C LEU A 17 -17.62 2.60 -15.42
N PHE A 18 -16.44 2.80 -14.83
CA PHE A 18 -15.87 4.13 -14.72
C PHE A 18 -15.56 4.63 -16.13
N SER A 19 -16.55 5.30 -16.74
CA SER A 19 -16.34 5.96 -18.02
C SER A 19 -15.41 7.16 -17.77
N GLN A 20 -14.14 6.91 -17.78
CA GLN A 20 -13.11 7.96 -17.62
C GLN A 20 -13.02 8.87 -18.86
N GLY A 21 -13.93 8.86 -19.80
CA GLY A 21 -13.85 9.75 -20.95
C GLY A 21 -12.40 9.96 -21.44
N ASN A 22 -12.12 11.07 -22.12
CA ASN A 22 -10.74 11.43 -22.52
C ASN A 22 -9.92 12.16 -21.43
N LYS A 23 -10.44 12.24 -20.17
CA LYS A 23 -9.76 12.94 -19.08
C LYS A 23 -8.82 12.01 -18.33
N ASN A 24 -7.62 12.49 -18.04
CA ASN A 24 -6.71 11.79 -17.14
C ASN A 24 -7.10 12.02 -15.65
N LEU A 25 -6.47 11.31 -14.72
CA LEU A 25 -6.84 11.38 -13.31
C LEU A 25 -6.61 12.76 -12.71
N ALA A 26 -5.58 13.51 -13.14
CA ALA A 26 -5.36 14.88 -12.69
C ALA A 26 -6.56 15.78 -13.03
N GLU A 27 -7.07 15.68 -14.26
CA GLU A 27 -8.25 16.45 -14.69
C GLU A 27 -9.52 16.04 -13.95
N LEU A 28 -9.68 14.74 -13.64
CA LEU A 28 -10.80 14.25 -12.84
C LEU A 28 -10.77 14.76 -11.40
N LEU A 29 -9.57 14.97 -10.85
CA LEU A 29 -9.35 15.59 -9.55
C LEU A 29 -9.39 17.12 -9.56
N GLY A 30 -9.56 17.74 -10.73
CA GLY A 30 -9.68 19.20 -10.87
C GLY A 30 -8.35 19.93 -11.09
N TYR A 31 -7.27 19.22 -11.40
CA TYR A 31 -5.97 19.79 -11.71
C TYR A 31 -5.74 19.91 -13.22
N PRO A 32 -4.81 20.76 -13.70
CA PRO A 32 -4.36 20.75 -15.08
C PRO A 32 -3.84 19.37 -15.50
N LYS A 33 -4.02 19.02 -16.78
CA LYS A 33 -3.63 17.71 -17.34
C LYS A 33 -2.16 17.33 -17.08
N ASP A 34 -1.29 18.33 -17.12
CA ASP A 34 0.16 18.13 -17.01
C ASP A 34 0.68 18.21 -15.57
N THR A 35 -0.22 18.16 -14.58
CA THR A 35 0.15 18.20 -13.15
C THR A 35 0.84 16.92 -12.73
N LYS A 36 1.96 17.05 -12.03
CA LYS A 36 2.65 15.95 -11.32
C LYS A 36 1.99 15.77 -9.96
N LEU A 37 1.04 14.88 -9.86
CA LEU A 37 0.43 14.50 -8.57
C LEU A 37 1.29 13.47 -7.86
N LEU A 38 1.56 13.65 -6.58
CA LEU A 38 2.38 12.73 -5.78
C LEU A 38 1.70 12.42 -4.45
N ILE A 39 1.57 11.13 -4.16
CA ILE A 39 1.29 10.59 -2.83
C ILE A 39 2.62 10.20 -2.20
N ILE A 40 2.96 10.76 -1.04
CA ILE A 40 4.06 10.28 -0.21
C ILE A 40 3.45 9.36 0.83
N HIS A 41 3.67 8.07 0.67
CA HIS A 41 2.95 7.02 1.39
C HIS A 41 3.88 6.26 2.35
N ALA A 42 3.48 6.20 3.62
CA ALA A 42 4.19 5.42 4.62
C ALA A 42 3.55 4.03 4.77
N ASP A 43 4.31 2.99 4.40
CA ASP A 43 3.96 1.60 4.65
C ASP A 43 4.20 1.22 6.12
N ASP A 44 3.71 0.06 6.53
CA ASP A 44 4.00 -0.64 7.78
C ASP A 44 3.50 0.03 9.08
N MET A 45 2.57 0.98 9.06
CA MET A 45 2.00 1.52 10.30
C MET A 45 1.39 0.40 11.15
N GLY A 46 1.64 0.40 12.44
CA GLY A 46 1.20 -0.66 13.35
C GLY A 46 2.21 -1.79 13.55
N LEU A 47 3.33 -1.78 12.81
CA LEU A 47 4.38 -2.78 12.93
C LEU A 47 5.01 -2.75 14.33
N SER A 48 5.47 -1.58 14.78
CA SER A 48 6.11 -1.35 16.08
C SER A 48 5.81 0.06 16.61
N ASN A 49 6.14 0.32 17.87
CA ASN A 49 6.05 1.67 18.44
C ASN A 49 6.97 2.65 17.72
N SER A 50 8.18 2.21 17.34
CA SER A 50 9.15 3.03 16.61
C SER A 50 8.61 3.46 15.25
N VAL A 51 7.87 2.58 14.53
CA VAL A 51 7.21 2.89 13.26
C VAL A 51 6.06 3.86 13.49
N ASN A 52 5.15 3.57 14.45
CA ASN A 52 4.02 4.45 14.74
C ASN A 52 4.48 5.86 15.09
N THR A 53 5.46 5.98 15.98
CA THR A 53 6.02 7.29 16.38
C THR A 53 6.59 8.05 15.18
N ALA A 54 7.31 7.38 14.30
CA ALA A 54 7.88 8.00 13.11
C ALA A 54 6.79 8.46 12.12
N CYS A 55 5.78 7.63 11.87
CA CYS A 55 4.67 7.96 10.98
C CYS A 55 3.84 9.15 11.51
N ILE A 56 3.52 9.16 12.80
CA ILE A 56 2.83 10.30 13.44
C ILE A 56 3.65 11.58 13.29
N LYS A 57 4.94 11.53 13.61
CA LYS A 57 5.85 12.68 13.43
C LYS A 57 5.87 13.16 11.98
N ALA A 58 5.89 12.25 11.01
CA ALA A 58 5.91 12.60 9.60
C ALA A 58 4.57 13.22 9.13
N PHE A 59 3.43 12.75 9.60
CA PHE A 59 2.13 13.38 9.35
C PHE A 59 2.06 14.80 9.94
N ASP A 60 2.46 14.98 11.20
CA ASP A 60 2.46 16.27 11.89
C ASP A 60 3.33 17.29 11.16
N ASN A 61 4.47 16.86 10.63
CA ASN A 61 5.39 17.67 9.83
C ASN A 61 4.95 17.84 8.37
N LYS A 62 3.83 17.22 7.93
CA LYS A 62 3.41 17.19 6.53
C LYS A 62 4.48 16.62 5.60
N GLY A 63 5.27 15.68 6.11
CA GLY A 63 6.30 14.96 5.38
C GLY A 63 5.73 13.81 4.56
N ILE A 64 4.59 13.26 4.98
CA ILE A 64 3.82 12.25 4.26
C ILE A 64 2.39 12.70 4.07
N THR A 65 1.71 12.17 3.05
CA THR A 65 0.33 12.51 2.72
C THR A 65 -0.64 11.36 2.95
N SER A 66 -0.13 10.14 3.13
CA SER A 66 -0.91 8.93 3.35
C SER A 66 -0.07 7.87 4.05
N GLY A 67 -0.71 6.85 4.59
CA GLY A 67 -0.05 5.66 5.11
C GLY A 67 -1.05 4.52 5.29
N SER A 68 -0.57 3.30 5.57
CA SER A 68 -1.43 2.13 5.72
C SER A 68 -1.05 1.22 6.90
N ILE A 69 -2.08 0.62 7.53
CA ILE A 69 -1.94 -0.11 8.80
C ILE A 69 -1.85 -1.62 8.56
N MET A 70 -0.78 -2.24 9.09
CA MET A 70 -0.59 -3.70 9.22
C MET A 70 -1.37 -4.24 10.42
N THR A 71 -2.62 -4.58 10.24
CA THR A 71 -3.50 -4.99 11.35
C THR A 71 -3.10 -6.26 12.11
N PRO A 72 -2.38 -7.24 11.53
CA PRO A 72 -1.86 -8.39 12.28
C PRO A 72 -0.71 -8.06 13.23
N CYS A 73 -0.04 -6.92 13.04
CA CYS A 73 1.13 -6.57 13.81
C CYS A 73 0.83 -6.11 15.24
N PRO A 74 1.77 -6.30 16.20
CA PRO A 74 1.54 -6.06 17.63
C PRO A 74 1.12 -4.64 18.00
N TRP A 75 1.57 -3.63 17.26
CA TRP A 75 1.27 -2.22 17.55
C TRP A 75 0.13 -1.63 16.69
N ALA A 76 -0.58 -2.50 15.95
CA ALA A 76 -1.71 -2.06 15.13
C ALA A 76 -2.82 -1.37 15.94
N ASN A 77 -3.15 -1.88 17.13
CA ASN A 77 -4.21 -1.30 17.96
C ASN A 77 -3.91 0.13 18.42
N ASP A 78 -2.64 0.43 18.70
CA ASP A 78 -2.17 1.78 19.04
C ASP A 78 -2.39 2.73 17.86
N MET A 79 -1.95 2.34 16.65
CA MET A 79 -2.13 3.16 15.45
C MET A 79 -3.61 3.32 15.06
N ILE A 80 -4.42 2.28 15.24
CA ILE A 80 -5.88 2.33 15.01
C ILE A 80 -6.53 3.34 15.96
N ALA A 81 -6.17 3.31 17.25
CA ALA A 81 -6.69 4.27 18.23
C ALA A 81 -6.28 5.70 17.86
N TYR A 82 -5.03 5.92 17.50
CA TYR A 82 -4.55 7.23 17.06
C TYR A 82 -5.30 7.72 15.81
N ALA A 83 -5.44 6.88 14.78
CA ALA A 83 -6.15 7.23 13.55
C ALA A 83 -7.63 7.56 13.79
N LYS A 84 -8.30 6.85 14.72
CA LYS A 84 -9.67 7.13 15.14
C LYS A 84 -9.82 8.54 15.74
N ASP A 85 -8.87 8.93 16.58
CA ASP A 85 -8.88 10.23 17.24
C ASP A 85 -8.42 11.37 16.31
N HIS A 86 -7.86 11.02 15.13
CA HIS A 86 -7.36 11.95 14.11
C HIS A 86 -8.02 11.70 12.75
N PRO A 87 -9.34 11.92 12.59
CA PRO A 87 -10.10 11.57 11.37
C PRO A 87 -9.68 12.36 10.12
N GLY A 88 -8.78 13.33 10.28
CA GLY A 88 -8.13 14.06 9.18
C GLY A 88 -6.99 13.28 8.51
N MET A 89 -6.43 12.26 9.17
CA MET A 89 -5.36 11.44 8.59
C MET A 89 -5.86 10.65 7.38
N ASP A 90 -5.00 10.54 6.38
CA ASP A 90 -5.22 9.69 5.23
C ASP A 90 -4.62 8.31 5.52
N VAL A 91 -5.47 7.37 5.93
CA VAL A 91 -5.04 6.06 6.42
C VAL A 91 -5.76 4.95 5.67
N GLY A 92 -4.97 4.05 5.08
CA GLY A 92 -5.42 2.82 4.43
C GLY A 92 -5.20 1.57 5.27
N ILE A 93 -5.49 0.43 4.66
CA ILE A 93 -5.20 -0.90 5.18
C ILE A 93 -4.06 -1.52 4.40
N HIS A 94 -2.98 -1.92 5.09
CA HIS A 94 -1.83 -2.65 4.54
C HIS A 94 -2.09 -4.14 4.66
N LEU A 95 -2.76 -4.73 3.66
CA LEU A 95 -3.11 -6.14 3.67
C LEU A 95 -1.86 -7.01 3.81
N THR A 96 -1.77 -7.71 4.91
CA THR A 96 -0.57 -8.42 5.35
C THR A 96 -0.83 -9.92 5.33
N LEU A 97 -0.13 -10.64 4.44
CA LEU A 97 -0.19 -12.10 4.31
C LEU A 97 1.18 -12.77 4.42
N THR A 98 2.22 -11.98 4.74
CA THR A 98 3.60 -12.44 4.91
C THR A 98 4.20 -11.89 6.20
N ALA A 99 5.22 -12.56 6.76
CA ALA A 99 5.98 -12.13 7.93
C ALA A 99 7.47 -12.46 7.70
N GLU A 100 8.18 -11.57 7.03
CA GLU A 100 9.52 -11.81 6.47
C GLU A 100 10.63 -11.81 7.51
N TRP A 101 10.45 -11.15 8.65
CA TRP A 101 11.51 -10.97 9.62
C TRP A 101 11.81 -12.24 10.42
N GLU A 102 13.05 -12.42 10.84
CA GLU A 102 13.50 -13.69 11.43
C GLU A 102 12.92 -13.95 12.81
N LEU A 103 13.01 -12.96 13.71
CA LEU A 103 12.62 -13.10 15.13
C LEU A 103 11.31 -12.40 15.46
N TYR A 104 10.93 -11.38 14.72
CA TYR A 104 9.72 -10.59 14.94
C TYR A 104 8.65 -11.04 13.96
N LYS A 105 7.80 -11.97 14.40
CA LYS A 105 6.81 -12.66 13.58
C LYS A 105 5.39 -12.33 13.99
N TRP A 106 4.49 -12.43 13.05
CA TRP A 106 3.05 -12.30 13.26
C TRP A 106 2.27 -13.33 12.42
N GLY A 107 1.08 -13.68 12.90
CA GLY A 107 0.11 -14.52 12.19
C GLY A 107 -1.12 -13.70 11.80
N GLY A 108 -2.21 -14.37 11.42
CA GLY A 108 -3.45 -13.71 11.02
C GLY A 108 -4.27 -13.18 12.19
N ILE A 109 -5.24 -12.32 11.86
CA ILE A 109 -6.31 -11.88 12.76
C ILE A 109 -7.37 -12.99 12.91
N THR A 110 -7.61 -13.70 11.82
CA THR A 110 -8.48 -14.88 11.78
C THR A 110 -7.85 -16.02 12.56
N SER A 111 -8.68 -16.82 13.24
CA SER A 111 -8.21 -18.02 13.96
C SER A 111 -7.39 -18.93 13.03
N SER A 112 -6.25 -19.44 13.53
CA SER A 112 -5.27 -20.17 12.75
C SER A 112 -5.83 -21.43 12.07
N ASP A 113 -6.80 -22.09 12.69
CA ASP A 113 -7.51 -23.25 12.13
C ASP A 113 -8.33 -22.93 10.86
N GLN A 114 -8.66 -21.66 10.64
CA GLN A 114 -9.44 -21.19 9.50
C GLN A 114 -8.61 -20.64 8.34
N ILE A 115 -7.30 -20.46 8.53
CA ILE A 115 -6.36 -19.90 7.55
C ILE A 115 -5.06 -20.70 7.47
N THR A 116 -5.14 -22.00 7.64
CA THR A 116 -3.97 -22.90 7.73
C THR A 116 -3.04 -22.82 6.52
N SER A 117 -3.56 -22.51 5.34
CA SER A 117 -2.77 -22.38 4.12
C SER A 117 -1.95 -21.08 4.05
N LEU A 118 -2.18 -20.14 4.96
CA LEU A 118 -1.41 -18.89 5.07
C LEU A 118 -0.27 -18.99 6.08
N LEU A 119 -0.25 -20.05 6.90
CA LEU A 119 0.58 -20.14 8.09
C LEU A 119 1.62 -21.26 8.00
N ASP A 120 2.77 -21.02 8.62
CA ASP A 120 3.79 -22.04 8.89
C ASP A 120 3.39 -22.94 10.07
N SER A 121 4.27 -23.89 10.43
CA SER A 121 4.04 -24.81 11.54
C SER A 121 3.98 -24.14 12.93
N ASN A 122 4.41 -22.87 13.03
CA ASN A 122 4.37 -22.08 14.27
C ASN A 122 3.18 -21.09 14.30
N ASN A 123 2.27 -21.18 13.34
CA ASN A 123 1.14 -20.27 13.15
C ASN A 123 1.54 -18.81 12.82
N TYR A 124 2.69 -18.61 12.19
CA TYR A 124 3.08 -17.33 11.60
C TYR A 124 2.85 -17.32 10.09
N PHE A 125 2.62 -16.18 9.51
CA PHE A 125 2.61 -16.04 8.06
C PHE A 125 3.95 -16.46 7.46
N TYR A 126 3.93 -16.96 6.21
CA TYR A 126 5.15 -17.32 5.49
C TYR A 126 6.07 -16.11 5.29
N PRO A 127 7.41 -16.31 5.26
CA PRO A 127 8.35 -15.21 5.18
C PRO A 127 8.45 -14.57 3.80
N SER A 128 7.91 -15.20 2.76
CA SER A 128 8.04 -14.69 1.40
C SER A 128 6.76 -14.83 0.58
N VAL A 129 6.60 -13.92 -0.38
CA VAL A 129 5.50 -13.94 -1.36
C VAL A 129 5.53 -15.20 -2.22
N GLU A 130 6.75 -15.72 -2.55
CA GLU A 130 6.91 -16.93 -3.31
C GLU A 130 6.36 -18.16 -2.55
N GLU A 131 6.67 -18.26 -1.26
CA GLU A 131 6.21 -19.38 -0.43
C GLU A 131 4.70 -19.31 -0.19
N LEU A 132 4.17 -18.12 0.09
CA LEU A 132 2.74 -17.86 0.16
C LEU A 132 2.05 -18.32 -1.13
N GLY A 133 2.51 -17.86 -2.28
CA GLY A 133 1.90 -18.16 -3.59
C GLY A 133 1.82 -19.64 -3.92
N LYS A 134 2.73 -20.48 -3.37
CA LYS A 134 2.73 -21.93 -3.55
C LYS A 134 1.70 -22.66 -2.68
N LYS A 135 1.30 -22.09 -1.56
CA LYS A 135 0.53 -22.78 -0.51
C LYS A 135 -0.86 -22.19 -0.29
N VAL A 136 -1.06 -20.92 -0.60
CA VAL A 136 -2.28 -20.18 -0.29
C VAL A 136 -3.51 -20.77 -0.96
N LYS A 137 -4.60 -20.89 -0.19
CA LYS A 137 -5.95 -21.13 -0.68
C LYS A 137 -6.73 -19.82 -0.69
N ALA A 138 -7.22 -19.45 -1.85
CA ALA A 138 -7.92 -18.18 -2.06
C ALA A 138 -9.05 -17.89 -1.04
N PRO A 139 -9.93 -18.84 -0.67
CA PRO A 139 -10.97 -18.58 0.32
C PRO A 139 -10.44 -18.26 1.73
N GLU A 140 -9.30 -18.85 2.12
CA GLU A 140 -8.66 -18.56 3.40
C GLU A 140 -8.03 -17.15 3.39
N ALA A 141 -7.37 -16.79 2.28
CA ALA A 141 -6.82 -15.44 2.10
C ALA A 141 -7.92 -14.36 2.08
N GLU A 142 -9.04 -14.60 1.38
CA GLU A 142 -10.17 -13.68 1.36
C GLU A 142 -10.73 -13.44 2.77
N LYS A 143 -10.87 -14.52 3.55
CA LYS A 143 -11.35 -14.43 4.93
C LYS A 143 -10.42 -13.57 5.77
N GLU A 144 -9.11 -13.79 5.69
CA GLU A 144 -8.12 -13.02 6.44
C GLU A 144 -8.09 -11.55 6.00
N MET A 145 -8.05 -11.27 4.71
CA MET A 145 -8.06 -9.90 4.21
C MET A 145 -9.30 -9.12 4.67
N LYS A 146 -10.50 -9.76 4.63
CA LYS A 146 -11.73 -9.16 5.17
C LYS A 146 -11.63 -8.90 6.67
N ALA A 147 -11.09 -9.84 7.43
CA ALA A 147 -10.91 -9.67 8.87
C ALA A 147 -9.98 -8.51 9.21
N GLN A 148 -8.92 -8.31 8.41
CA GLN A 148 -8.01 -7.19 8.55
C GLN A 148 -8.70 -5.84 8.31
N ILE A 149 -9.45 -5.70 7.24
CA ILE A 149 -10.22 -4.48 6.91
C ILE A 149 -11.28 -4.20 7.98
N ASP A 150 -12.08 -5.23 8.29
CA ASP A 150 -13.18 -5.15 9.25
C ASP A 150 -12.72 -4.72 10.64
N LYS A 151 -11.53 -5.16 11.09
CA LYS A 151 -10.97 -4.76 12.38
C LYS A 151 -10.83 -3.25 12.49
N VAL A 152 -10.31 -2.60 11.46
CA VAL A 152 -10.09 -1.14 11.44
C VAL A 152 -11.41 -0.38 11.32
N ILE A 153 -12.30 -0.83 10.44
CA ILE A 153 -13.62 -0.21 10.26
C ILE A 153 -14.46 -0.31 11.54
N LYS A 154 -14.49 -1.49 12.19
CA LYS A 154 -15.22 -1.71 13.46
C LYS A 154 -14.67 -0.88 14.60
N ALA A 155 -13.39 -0.52 14.58
CA ALA A 155 -12.81 0.41 15.53
C ALA A 155 -13.25 1.87 15.32
N GLY A 156 -13.89 2.20 14.19
CA GLY A 156 -14.39 3.53 13.85
C GLY A 156 -13.47 4.38 13.00
N VAL A 157 -12.42 3.80 12.41
CA VAL A 157 -11.53 4.49 11.49
C VAL A 157 -12.13 4.50 10.08
N GLN A 158 -12.10 5.65 9.42
CA GLN A 158 -12.50 5.81 8.03
C GLN A 158 -11.31 5.56 7.10
N LEU A 159 -11.22 4.34 6.56
CA LEU A 159 -10.18 3.99 5.60
C LEU A 159 -10.29 4.81 4.31
N THR A 160 -9.14 5.09 3.70
CA THR A 160 -9.05 5.84 2.44
C THR A 160 -8.68 4.98 1.25
N HIS A 161 -8.01 3.84 1.44
CA HIS A 161 -7.57 2.93 0.39
C HIS A 161 -7.17 1.57 0.95
N ILE A 162 -6.88 0.66 0.03
CA ILE A 162 -6.35 -0.67 0.31
C ILE A 162 -5.04 -0.83 -0.46
N ASP A 163 -3.99 -1.26 0.22
CA ASP A 163 -2.72 -1.66 -0.39
C ASP A 163 -2.22 -2.99 0.17
N THR A 164 -0.96 -3.37 -0.03
CA THR A 164 -0.51 -4.73 0.29
C THR A 164 0.95 -4.79 0.69
N HIS A 165 1.20 -5.37 1.85
CA HIS A 165 2.55 -5.66 2.36
C HIS A 165 3.29 -6.61 1.41
N MET A 166 4.54 -6.24 1.04
CA MET A 166 5.42 -6.96 0.12
C MET A 166 4.78 -7.31 -1.24
N GLY A 167 3.66 -6.69 -1.62
CA GLY A 167 2.92 -7.08 -2.81
C GLY A 167 2.28 -8.47 -2.70
N SER A 168 1.99 -8.96 -1.51
CA SER A 168 1.56 -10.35 -1.25
C SER A 168 0.27 -10.75 -1.98
N VAL A 169 -0.64 -9.81 -2.24
CA VAL A 169 -1.86 -10.08 -3.04
C VAL A 169 -1.56 -10.33 -4.52
N LEU A 170 -0.35 -9.99 -4.98
CA LEU A 170 0.09 -10.24 -6.36
C LEU A 170 0.73 -11.62 -6.54
N ALA A 171 0.77 -12.45 -5.49
CA ALA A 171 1.40 -13.78 -5.50
C ALA A 171 0.77 -14.73 -6.53
N ASN A 172 -0.52 -14.60 -6.80
CA ASN A 172 -1.21 -15.35 -7.84
C ASN A 172 -2.48 -14.63 -8.35
N PRO A 173 -3.03 -15.02 -9.52
CA PRO A 173 -4.19 -14.36 -10.12
C PRO A 173 -5.47 -14.40 -9.27
N GLU A 174 -5.67 -15.42 -8.44
CA GLU A 174 -6.87 -15.52 -7.59
C GLU A 174 -6.84 -14.47 -6.47
N LEU A 175 -5.66 -14.24 -5.87
CA LEU A 175 -5.49 -13.18 -4.86
C LEU A 175 -5.71 -11.79 -5.47
N ILE A 176 -5.20 -11.55 -6.68
CA ILE A 176 -5.45 -10.28 -7.39
C ILE A 176 -6.95 -10.06 -7.59
N LYS A 177 -7.67 -11.10 -8.01
CA LYS A 177 -9.13 -11.03 -8.19
C LYS A 177 -9.85 -10.68 -6.87
N ILE A 178 -9.46 -11.32 -5.78
CA ILE A 178 -10.00 -11.02 -4.44
C ILE A 178 -9.70 -9.57 -4.05
N TYR A 179 -8.45 -9.13 -4.23
CA TYR A 179 -8.02 -7.77 -3.91
C TYR A 179 -8.86 -6.70 -4.64
N LEU A 180 -9.12 -6.91 -5.93
CA LEU A 180 -9.98 -6.02 -6.72
C LEU A 180 -11.44 -6.09 -6.26
N ASN A 181 -11.94 -7.27 -5.89
CA ASN A 181 -13.29 -7.43 -5.37
C ASN A 181 -13.47 -6.74 -3.99
N LEU A 182 -12.43 -6.72 -3.15
CA LEU A 182 -12.46 -5.98 -1.89
C LEU A 182 -12.62 -4.47 -2.10
N SER A 183 -12.04 -3.90 -3.16
CA SER A 183 -12.28 -2.51 -3.56
C SER A 183 -13.77 -2.21 -3.75
N GLU A 184 -14.49 -3.11 -4.41
CA GLU A 184 -15.93 -2.96 -4.66
C GLU A 184 -16.75 -3.16 -3.38
N ILE A 185 -16.44 -4.19 -2.58
CA ILE A 185 -17.16 -4.50 -1.34
C ILE A 185 -17.06 -3.36 -0.31
N TYR A 186 -15.89 -2.76 -0.18
CA TYR A 186 -15.62 -1.74 0.83
C TYR A 186 -15.69 -0.31 0.29
N HIS A 187 -15.96 -0.12 -0.99
CA HIS A 187 -15.96 1.19 -1.67
C HIS A 187 -14.67 1.98 -1.43
N LEU A 188 -13.54 1.30 -1.54
CA LEU A 188 -12.21 1.85 -1.33
C LEU A 188 -11.33 1.66 -2.57
N PRO A 189 -10.62 2.69 -3.05
CA PRO A 189 -9.64 2.51 -4.11
C PRO A 189 -8.52 1.58 -3.65
N VAL A 190 -7.98 0.81 -4.59
CA VAL A 190 -6.83 -0.07 -4.35
C VAL A 190 -5.58 0.49 -5.00
N LEU A 191 -4.43 0.31 -4.35
CA LEU A 191 -3.14 0.57 -4.97
C LEU A 191 -2.93 -0.40 -6.13
N PHE A 192 -2.93 0.11 -7.36
CA PHE A 192 -2.65 -0.69 -8.54
C PHE A 192 -1.83 0.12 -9.55
N SER A 193 -0.61 -0.35 -9.84
CA SER A 193 0.27 0.32 -10.79
C SER A 193 -0.09 -0.02 -12.24
N ARG A 194 -0.03 0.96 -13.12
CA ARG A 194 -0.16 0.77 -14.57
C ARG A 194 0.84 -0.26 -15.11
N ALA A 195 2.02 -0.36 -14.52
CA ALA A 195 3.03 -1.34 -14.89
C ALA A 195 2.53 -2.79 -14.71
N TYR A 196 1.67 -3.06 -13.74
CA TYR A 196 1.12 -4.40 -13.50
C TYR A 196 0.19 -4.88 -14.60
N LEU A 197 -0.38 -3.97 -15.40
CA LEU A 197 -1.24 -4.33 -16.53
C LEU A 197 -0.50 -5.21 -17.55
N SER A 198 0.81 -5.07 -17.67
CA SER A 198 1.63 -5.90 -18.58
C SER A 198 1.67 -7.38 -18.20
N TRP A 199 1.26 -7.74 -16.99
CA TRP A 199 1.20 -9.13 -16.52
C TRP A 199 -0.06 -9.86 -16.97
N PHE A 200 -1.04 -9.15 -17.52
CA PHE A 200 -2.33 -9.68 -17.93
C PHE A 200 -2.46 -9.74 -19.46
N PRO A 201 -3.29 -10.65 -19.98
CA PRO A 201 -3.72 -10.60 -21.38
C PRO A 201 -4.35 -9.24 -21.73
N PRO A 202 -4.18 -8.74 -22.97
CA PRO A 202 -4.61 -7.39 -23.35
C PRO A 202 -6.07 -7.04 -23.03
N GLU A 203 -6.99 -7.97 -23.20
CA GLU A 203 -8.42 -7.77 -22.90
C GLU A 203 -8.68 -7.58 -21.41
N ILE A 204 -7.98 -8.35 -20.57
CA ILE A 204 -8.06 -8.22 -19.10
C ILE A 204 -7.41 -6.92 -18.66
N ALA A 205 -6.23 -6.59 -19.18
CA ALA A 205 -5.52 -5.35 -18.89
C ALA A 205 -6.38 -4.11 -19.22
N LYS A 206 -7.07 -4.12 -20.38
CA LYS A 206 -7.99 -3.06 -20.78
C LYS A 206 -9.18 -2.95 -19.83
N SER A 207 -9.77 -4.08 -19.44
CA SER A 207 -10.88 -4.10 -18.47
C SER A 207 -10.47 -3.58 -17.11
N LEU A 208 -9.31 -4.00 -16.59
CA LEU A 208 -8.76 -3.51 -15.32
C LEU A 208 -8.48 -2.02 -15.37
N GLY A 209 -7.84 -1.55 -16.44
CA GLY A 209 -7.52 -0.13 -16.62
C GLY A 209 -8.74 0.80 -16.69
N SER A 210 -9.94 0.26 -16.94
CA SER A 210 -11.19 1.02 -16.90
C SER A 210 -11.93 0.97 -15.56
N LYS A 211 -11.49 0.11 -14.62
CA LYS A 211 -12.19 -0.16 -13.36
C LYS A 211 -11.44 0.36 -12.13
N VAL A 212 -10.14 0.54 -12.20
CA VAL A 212 -9.31 0.97 -11.08
C VAL A 212 -8.60 2.29 -11.38
N PHE A 213 -8.34 3.06 -10.33
CA PHE A 213 -7.48 4.24 -10.43
C PHE A 213 -6.02 3.80 -10.48
N LEU A 214 -5.40 3.92 -11.66
CA LEU A 214 -4.04 3.46 -11.88
C LEU A 214 -3.02 4.50 -11.44
N LEU A 215 -2.05 4.07 -10.64
CA LEU A 215 -0.81 4.82 -10.47
C LEU A 215 0.01 4.77 -11.76
N ASP A 216 0.41 5.93 -12.26
CA ASP A 216 1.28 6.03 -13.45
C ASP A 216 2.71 5.61 -13.13
N ASN A 217 3.22 5.98 -11.93
CA ASN A 217 4.49 5.53 -11.40
C ASN A 217 4.36 5.18 -9.92
N LEU A 218 5.06 4.12 -9.53
CA LEU A 218 5.26 3.69 -8.15
C LEU A 218 6.76 3.53 -7.94
N PHE A 219 7.33 4.18 -6.92
CA PHE A 219 8.75 4.11 -6.65
C PHE A 219 9.05 4.17 -5.15
N MET A 220 10.15 3.54 -4.79
CA MET A 220 10.78 3.58 -3.47
C MET A 220 12.28 3.35 -3.66
N LEU A 221 13.09 3.65 -2.66
CA LEU A 221 14.48 3.21 -2.69
C LEU A 221 14.56 1.69 -2.49
N ASP A 222 15.49 1.07 -3.20
CA ASP A 222 15.83 -0.33 -2.98
C ASP A 222 16.46 -0.51 -1.59
N ALA A 223 16.10 -1.58 -0.88
CA ALA A 223 16.65 -1.91 0.44
C ALA A 223 18.18 -2.00 0.47
N LYS A 224 18.78 -2.33 -0.67
CA LYS A 224 20.23 -2.44 -0.86
C LYS A 224 20.87 -1.16 -1.37
N SER A 225 20.13 -0.05 -1.42
CA SER A 225 20.68 1.25 -1.82
C SER A 225 21.73 1.70 -0.79
N GLU A 226 22.99 1.62 -1.17
CA GLU A 226 24.14 2.12 -0.40
C GLU A 226 24.40 3.60 -0.74
N THR A 227 23.37 4.42 -0.81
CA THR A 227 23.59 5.83 -1.11
C THR A 227 24.00 6.58 0.17
N PRO A 228 25.13 7.30 0.16
CA PRO A 228 25.54 8.10 1.30
C PRO A 228 24.65 9.34 1.50
N ASN A 229 23.85 9.68 0.49
CA ASN A 229 22.97 10.84 0.50
C ASN A 229 21.58 10.49 0.01
N TRP A 230 20.64 10.32 0.95
CA TRP A 230 19.24 9.94 0.68
C TRP A 230 18.53 10.94 -0.21
N ILE A 231 18.81 12.25 -0.02
CA ILE A 231 18.16 13.29 -0.81
C ILE A 231 18.53 13.25 -2.28
N ASP A 232 19.78 12.90 -2.62
CA ASP A 232 20.21 12.83 -4.02
C ASP A 232 19.52 11.69 -4.78
N ALA A 233 19.26 10.56 -4.10
CA ALA A 233 18.53 9.45 -4.70
C ALA A 233 17.09 9.84 -5.06
N TYR A 234 16.38 10.50 -4.13
CA TYR A 234 15.02 10.97 -4.37
C TYR A 234 14.97 12.20 -5.30
N LYS A 235 16.00 13.03 -5.31
CA LYS A 235 16.10 14.16 -6.23
C LYS A 235 15.97 13.70 -7.67
N THR A 236 16.75 12.71 -8.09
CA THR A 236 16.67 12.15 -9.45
C THR A 236 15.27 11.63 -9.78
N ALA A 237 14.61 10.93 -8.83
CA ALA A 237 13.26 10.44 -9.02
C ALA A 237 12.25 11.59 -9.21
N LEU A 238 12.35 12.68 -8.44
CA LEU A 238 11.45 13.83 -8.53
C LEU A 238 11.70 14.67 -9.80
N GLU A 239 12.96 14.86 -10.19
CA GLU A 239 13.32 15.57 -11.43
C GLU A 239 12.78 14.86 -12.68
N THR A 240 12.76 13.54 -12.67
CA THR A 240 12.25 12.71 -13.77
C THR A 240 10.77 12.36 -13.68
N LEU A 241 10.10 12.79 -12.60
CA LEU A 241 8.68 12.51 -12.36
C LEU A 241 7.83 13.06 -13.50
N LYS A 242 6.97 12.20 -14.05
CA LYS A 242 6.07 12.56 -15.16
C LYS A 242 4.73 13.06 -14.65
N PRO A 243 4.00 13.87 -15.44
CA PRO A 243 2.60 14.19 -15.18
C PRO A 243 1.76 12.93 -14.97
N GLY A 244 0.74 13.04 -14.11
CA GLY A 244 -0.15 11.94 -13.75
C GLY A 244 -0.14 11.65 -12.25
N LEU A 245 -0.67 10.49 -11.85
CA LEU A 245 -0.70 10.03 -10.46
C LEU A 245 0.54 9.21 -10.15
N ASN A 246 1.35 9.70 -9.24
CA ASN A 246 2.57 9.05 -8.78
C ASN A 246 2.48 8.74 -7.28
N GLN A 247 3.14 7.67 -6.85
CA GLN A 247 3.30 7.37 -5.43
C GLN A 247 4.76 7.04 -5.11
N MET A 248 5.26 7.68 -4.07
CA MET A 248 6.53 7.37 -3.41
C MET A 248 6.23 6.60 -2.13
N ILE A 249 6.74 5.39 -2.02
CA ILE A 249 6.66 4.58 -0.80
C ILE A 249 7.87 4.90 0.08
N VAL A 250 7.61 5.10 1.36
CA VAL A 250 8.63 5.27 2.41
C VAL A 250 8.32 4.33 3.58
N HIS A 251 9.37 3.81 4.20
CA HIS A 251 9.27 2.97 5.40
C HIS A 251 9.89 3.70 6.57
N LEU A 252 9.07 4.22 7.46
CA LEU A 252 9.51 5.11 8.54
C LEU A 252 9.69 4.37 9.86
N ALA A 253 10.78 4.64 10.57
CA ALA A 253 10.92 4.28 11.97
C ALA A 253 11.92 5.20 12.68
N ILE A 254 11.84 5.24 14.02
CA ILE A 254 12.91 5.79 14.86
C ILE A 254 14.01 4.73 15.00
N ASP A 255 15.27 5.10 14.73
CA ASP A 255 16.44 4.23 14.96
C ASP A 255 16.79 4.13 16.44
N ASN A 256 16.09 3.25 17.13
CA ASN A 256 16.24 3.00 18.55
C ASN A 256 16.45 1.51 18.88
N ASP A 257 16.60 1.17 20.15
CA ASP A 257 16.86 -0.21 20.57
C ASP A 257 15.72 -1.17 20.24
N GLU A 258 14.46 -0.70 20.27
CA GLU A 258 13.30 -1.51 19.82
C GLU A 258 13.46 -1.89 18.36
N MET A 259 13.66 -0.90 17.49
CA MET A 259 13.71 -1.16 16.05
C MET A 259 14.93 -1.98 15.65
N LYS A 260 16.09 -1.75 16.29
CA LYS A 260 17.30 -2.57 16.11
C LYS A 260 17.08 -4.02 16.52
N ALA A 261 16.36 -4.25 17.63
CA ALA A 261 16.02 -5.60 18.08
C ALA A 261 15.07 -6.31 17.12
N ILE A 262 14.05 -5.60 16.59
CA ILE A 262 13.09 -6.10 15.61
C ILE A 262 13.78 -6.50 14.31
N CYS A 263 14.72 -5.68 13.81
CA CYS A 263 15.44 -5.93 12.56
C CYS A 263 16.57 -6.97 12.67
N LYS A 264 16.81 -7.55 13.86
CA LYS A 264 17.89 -8.51 14.03
C LYS A 264 17.69 -9.73 13.12
N GLY A 265 18.72 -10.04 12.33
CA GLY A 265 18.69 -11.14 11.34
C GLY A 265 18.07 -10.75 9.99
N HIS A 266 17.53 -9.53 9.86
CA HIS A 266 16.94 -9.04 8.61
C HIS A 266 17.42 -7.59 8.35
N ASN A 267 18.33 -7.43 7.39
CA ASN A 267 18.99 -6.15 7.15
C ASN A 267 18.26 -5.26 6.14
N ASP A 268 17.42 -5.85 5.27
CA ASP A 268 16.66 -5.12 4.27
C ASP A 268 15.63 -4.23 4.97
N TYR A 269 15.57 -2.95 4.61
CA TYR A 269 14.72 -1.93 5.26
C TYR A 269 14.89 -1.87 6.78
N GLY A 270 16.15 -1.96 7.26
CA GLY A 270 16.49 -2.02 8.68
C GLY A 270 16.29 -0.69 9.41
N SER A 271 16.64 -0.70 10.70
CA SER A 271 16.39 0.43 11.62
C SER A 271 16.97 1.77 11.12
N ALA A 272 18.25 1.82 10.76
CA ALA A 272 18.89 3.02 10.25
C ALA A 272 18.34 3.46 8.89
N TRP A 273 18.01 2.49 8.00
CA TRP A 273 17.42 2.76 6.71
C TRP A 273 16.07 3.48 6.86
N ARG A 274 15.21 3.02 7.77
CA ARG A 274 13.90 3.62 8.06
C ARG A 274 14.03 5.00 8.71
N GLN A 275 15.06 5.23 9.52
CA GLN A 275 15.35 6.55 10.08
C GLN A 275 15.75 7.55 8.97
N HIS A 276 16.51 7.11 7.98
CA HIS A 276 16.86 7.96 6.84
C HIS A 276 15.65 8.40 6.02
N ASP A 277 14.66 7.51 5.82
CA ASP A 277 13.42 7.89 5.18
C ASP A 277 12.63 8.92 6.01
N LEU A 278 12.59 8.75 7.33
CA LEU A 278 11.96 9.73 8.23
C LEU A 278 12.65 11.09 8.15
N ASP A 279 13.99 11.10 8.22
CA ASP A 279 14.78 12.34 8.18
C ASP A 279 14.57 13.05 6.84
N LEU A 280 14.54 12.31 5.74
CA LEU A 280 14.26 12.85 4.41
C LEU A 280 12.91 13.56 4.36
N VAL A 281 11.82 12.82 4.62
CA VAL A 281 10.46 13.36 4.40
C VAL A 281 10.13 14.51 5.36
N THR A 282 10.79 14.59 6.50
CA THR A 282 10.61 15.68 7.46
C THR A 282 11.55 16.87 7.21
N SER A 283 12.54 16.75 6.31
CA SER A 283 13.53 17.79 6.06
C SER A 283 12.95 18.99 5.30
N PRO A 284 13.39 20.21 5.58
CA PRO A 284 13.07 21.40 4.78
C PRO A 284 13.55 21.26 3.32
N GLU A 285 14.73 20.66 3.13
CA GLU A 285 15.37 20.48 1.84
C GLU A 285 14.51 19.63 0.89
N PHE A 286 13.95 18.53 1.38
CA PHE A 286 13.02 17.70 0.58
C PHE A 286 11.74 18.46 0.22
N LYS A 287 11.19 19.26 1.13
CA LYS A 287 10.03 20.11 0.86
C LYS A 287 10.31 21.15 -0.23
N ASP A 288 11.51 21.72 -0.22
CA ASP A 288 11.92 22.68 -1.25
C ASP A 288 12.16 21.98 -2.60
N LEU A 289 12.69 20.75 -2.59
CA LEU A 289 12.84 19.94 -3.80
C LEU A 289 11.48 19.62 -4.46
N LEU A 290 10.46 19.28 -3.67
CA LEU A 290 9.10 19.09 -4.17
C LEU A 290 8.53 20.34 -4.85
N LYS A 291 8.74 21.52 -4.26
CA LYS A 291 8.31 22.82 -4.83
C LYS A 291 9.04 23.14 -6.13
N GLN A 292 10.39 22.97 -6.15
CA GLN A 292 11.22 23.23 -7.33
C GLN A 292 10.81 22.37 -8.53
N ASN A 293 10.33 21.14 -8.27
CA ASN A 293 9.86 20.23 -9.31
C ASN A 293 8.36 20.37 -9.63
N HIS A 294 7.69 21.39 -9.09
CA HIS A 294 6.27 21.67 -9.30
C HIS A 294 5.36 20.47 -8.96
N VAL A 295 5.71 19.73 -7.90
CA VAL A 295 4.93 18.56 -7.45
C VAL A 295 3.75 19.04 -6.61
N VAL A 296 2.57 18.49 -6.90
CA VAL A 296 1.35 18.70 -6.11
C VAL A 296 1.12 17.47 -5.24
N LEU A 297 1.18 17.67 -3.94
CA LEU A 297 0.92 16.60 -2.97
C LEU A 297 -0.57 16.35 -2.84
N ILE A 298 -0.96 15.08 -2.94
CA ILE A 298 -2.31 14.59 -2.67
C ILE A 298 -2.25 13.34 -1.78
N GLY A 299 -3.41 12.90 -1.30
CA GLY A 299 -3.55 11.61 -0.59
C GLY A 299 -4.57 10.71 -1.28
N TRP A 300 -4.70 9.49 -0.80
CA TRP A 300 -5.71 8.53 -1.25
C TRP A 300 -7.14 8.98 -0.94
N LYS A 301 -7.31 9.84 0.07
CA LYS A 301 -8.61 10.41 0.41
C LYS A 301 -9.24 11.15 -0.77
N GLN A 302 -8.47 11.92 -1.54
CA GLN A 302 -8.99 12.59 -2.72
C GLN A 302 -9.45 11.60 -3.81
N ILE A 303 -8.75 10.47 -3.95
CA ILE A 303 -9.10 9.42 -4.91
C ILE A 303 -10.35 8.68 -4.46
N ARG A 304 -10.48 8.33 -3.18
CA ARG A 304 -11.69 7.76 -2.59
C ARG A 304 -12.89 8.69 -2.79
N ASP A 305 -12.73 9.96 -2.51
CA ASP A 305 -13.81 10.95 -2.65
C ASP A 305 -14.21 11.14 -4.12
N LEU A 306 -13.28 10.98 -5.06
CA LEU A 306 -13.58 10.95 -6.49
C LEU A 306 -14.36 9.69 -6.86
N MET A 307 -13.95 8.51 -6.38
CA MET A 307 -14.63 7.23 -6.55
C MET A 307 -16.08 7.32 -6.11
N ASN A 308 -16.34 7.77 -4.88
CA ASN A 308 -17.68 7.93 -4.32
C ASN A 308 -18.56 8.88 -5.13
N ARG A 309 -17.99 9.98 -5.67
CA ARG A 309 -18.74 10.89 -6.55
C ARG A 309 -19.12 10.30 -7.90
N GLN A 310 -18.34 9.33 -8.39
CA GLN A 310 -18.64 8.65 -9.66
C GLN A 310 -19.72 7.57 -9.51
N GLU A 311 -19.73 6.87 -8.38
CA GLU A 311 -20.76 5.87 -8.04
C GLU A 311 -22.14 6.51 -7.76
N SER A 312 -22.17 7.77 -7.36
CA SER A 312 -23.42 8.49 -7.04
C SER A 312 -24.12 9.09 -8.27
N LYS A 313 -23.53 8.95 -9.46
CA LYS A 313 -24.09 9.41 -10.76
C LYS A 313 -24.65 8.28 -11.59
#